data_dae3ffa865ecddbe1b100f69c72267c3
#
_entry.id   dae3ffa865ecddbe1b100f69c72267c3
#
_cell.length_a   1.000
_cell.length_b   1.000
_cell.length_c   1.000
_cell.angle_alpha   90.00
_cell.angle_beta   90.00
_cell.angle_gamma   90.00
#
_symmetry.space_group_name_H-M   'P 1'
#
loop_
_entity.id
_entity.type
_entity.pdbx_description
1 polymer ?
#
loop_
_entity_poly.entity_id
_entity_poly.type
_entity_poly.pdbx_seq_one_letter_code
_entity_poly.pdbx_strand_id
1 'polypeptide(L)'
;MRRVVVTGMGIVSSIGNNTQEVTASLHAGKSGITRAARLAELGFRSQVEGAPTLRAEEVVDRRAMRFHGGGTAWNHVAMDQAIVDSGLAPDEVSHERTGIIMGSGGPSTRAIVEAADIARAKGPKRVGPFAVPKSMSSTASATLSTWFKIKGVSYSISSACATSNHCIGAAYEHILNDKQDVMFAGGCEELDWTLSVLFDAMGALSSAYNDTPSRASRAYDRNRDGFVISAGAGVLVLEDYERAKARGARIYGEIAGYGATSDGHDMVAPSGEGAARCMRQALARIKVPIDYINPHATSTPVGDLKEIEAIRQVFGSDESCPPISATKSLTGHSQGATGAHEAIYSLLMMRNGFICESAHIDELDPAFSDMPIVRERRDNVLLRSALSNSFGFGGTNATLVFKHVDA
;
A
#
# COMPACT_ATOMS: atom_id res chain seq x y z
N MET A 1 17.63 -11.43 -19.13
CA MET A 1 16.55 -10.62 -18.56
C MET A 1 17.14 -9.95 -17.32
N ARG A 2 16.96 -8.66 -17.16
CA ARG A 2 17.49 -7.91 -16.02
C ARG A 2 16.84 -8.40 -14.71
N ARG A 3 17.56 -8.30 -13.61
CA ARG A 3 17.02 -8.50 -12.25
C ARG A 3 16.70 -7.14 -11.66
N VAL A 4 15.66 -7.05 -10.87
CA VAL A 4 15.19 -5.78 -10.29
C VAL A 4 15.16 -5.89 -8.76
N VAL A 5 15.87 -5.00 -8.11
CA VAL A 5 16.03 -5.01 -6.65
C VAL A 5 15.50 -3.73 -6.02
N VAL A 6 15.13 -3.83 -4.74
CA VAL A 6 14.73 -2.69 -3.93
C VAL A 6 15.94 -2.17 -3.17
N THR A 7 16.35 -0.94 -3.45
CA THR A 7 17.54 -0.31 -2.84
C THR A 7 17.21 0.79 -1.85
N GLY A 8 15.98 1.25 -1.79
CA GLY A 8 15.53 2.25 -0.83
C GLY A 8 14.03 2.18 -0.57
N MET A 9 13.63 2.62 0.60
CA MET A 9 12.23 2.64 1.05
C MET A 9 11.94 3.90 1.85
N GLY A 10 10.74 4.46 1.64
CA GLY A 10 10.19 5.52 2.48
C GLY A 10 8.71 5.28 2.75
N ILE A 11 8.27 5.60 3.96
CA ILE A 11 6.91 5.30 4.39
C ILE A 11 6.39 6.33 5.40
N VAL A 12 5.12 6.69 5.24
CA VAL A 12 4.30 7.38 6.23
C VAL A 12 3.00 6.59 6.34
N SER A 13 2.68 6.09 7.51
CA SER A 13 1.51 5.24 7.76
C SER A 13 0.93 5.48 9.14
N SER A 14 -0.23 4.89 9.42
CA SER A 14 -0.88 4.95 10.73
C SER A 14 -0.06 4.35 11.88
N ILE A 15 0.90 3.46 11.57
CA ILE A 15 1.74 2.78 12.57
C ILE A 15 3.18 3.32 12.65
N GLY A 16 3.50 4.36 11.89
CA GLY A 16 4.81 5.00 11.94
C GLY A 16 5.07 5.90 10.75
N ASN A 17 5.97 6.85 10.93
CA ASN A 17 6.31 7.89 9.97
C ASN A 17 7.63 7.62 9.22
N ASN A 18 8.25 6.48 9.47
CA ASN A 18 9.47 6.00 8.83
C ASN A 18 9.59 4.47 9.01
N THR A 19 10.57 3.86 8.37
CA THR A 19 10.76 2.40 8.41
C THR A 19 11.11 1.87 9.80
N GLN A 20 11.78 2.65 10.64
CA GLN A 20 12.15 2.27 12.00
C GLN A 20 10.92 2.20 12.92
N GLU A 21 10.09 3.24 12.91
CA GLU A 21 8.85 3.29 13.69
C GLU A 21 7.88 2.19 13.27
N VAL A 22 7.73 1.99 11.96
CA VAL A 22 6.89 0.95 11.37
C VAL A 22 7.38 -0.44 11.80
N THR A 23 8.68 -0.72 11.72
CA THR A 23 9.25 -1.99 12.18
C THR A 23 8.96 -2.24 13.66
N ALA A 24 9.16 -1.22 14.50
CA ALA A 24 8.88 -1.31 15.93
C ALA A 24 7.39 -1.59 16.22
N SER A 25 6.49 -0.92 15.49
CA SER A 25 5.05 -1.10 15.64
C SER A 25 4.57 -2.48 15.18
N LEU A 26 5.07 -2.99 14.02
CA LEU A 26 4.79 -4.35 13.55
C LEU A 26 5.28 -5.39 14.56
N HIS A 27 6.50 -5.21 15.07
CA HIS A 27 7.08 -6.12 16.07
C HIS A 27 6.33 -6.10 17.41
N ALA A 28 5.78 -4.95 17.80
CA ALA A 28 5.02 -4.80 19.04
C ALA A 28 3.52 -5.16 18.89
N GLY A 29 3.03 -5.47 17.69
CA GLY A 29 1.59 -5.65 17.44
C GLY A 29 0.77 -4.38 17.72
N LYS A 30 1.38 -3.19 17.53
CA LYS A 30 0.77 -1.91 17.88
C LYS A 30 -0.19 -1.44 16.80
N SER A 31 -1.48 -1.32 17.13
CA SER A 31 -2.49 -0.73 16.25
C SER A 31 -2.28 0.78 16.10
N GLY A 32 -2.39 1.27 14.86
CA GLY A 32 -2.44 2.68 14.51
C GLY A 32 -3.86 3.24 14.35
N ILE A 33 -4.88 2.44 14.70
CA ILE A 33 -6.28 2.82 14.54
C ILE A 33 -6.76 3.55 15.79
N THR A 34 -7.37 4.71 15.59
CA THR A 34 -7.87 5.60 16.64
C THR A 34 -9.29 6.05 16.35
N ARG A 35 -9.91 6.72 17.32
CA ARG A 35 -11.22 7.35 17.13
C ARG A 35 -11.10 8.55 16.20
N ALA A 36 -11.98 8.59 15.19
CA ALA A 36 -12.10 9.67 14.23
C ALA A 36 -13.12 10.72 14.71
N ALA A 37 -12.67 11.72 15.45
CA ALA A 37 -13.55 12.75 16.03
C ALA A 37 -14.39 13.46 14.97
N ARG A 38 -13.77 13.79 13.82
CA ARG A 38 -14.46 14.46 12.72
C ARG A 38 -15.58 13.62 12.09
N LEU A 39 -15.36 12.32 11.94
CA LEU A 39 -16.39 11.42 11.41
C LEU A 39 -17.56 11.28 12.41
N ALA A 40 -17.27 11.24 13.71
CA ALA A 40 -18.28 11.23 14.75
C ALA A 40 -19.14 12.50 14.76
N GLU A 41 -18.51 13.68 14.66
CA GLU A 41 -19.21 14.98 14.55
C GLU A 41 -20.15 15.06 13.34
N LEU A 42 -19.75 14.47 12.23
CA LEU A 42 -20.54 14.43 10.99
C LEU A 42 -21.61 13.34 10.97
N GLY A 43 -21.71 12.51 12.01
CA GLY A 43 -22.73 11.48 12.13
C GLY A 43 -22.48 10.23 11.28
N PHE A 44 -21.22 9.90 10.98
CA PHE A 44 -20.84 8.67 10.29
C PHE A 44 -21.16 7.46 11.15
N ARG A 45 -21.48 6.35 10.49
CA ARG A 45 -21.60 5.03 11.17
C ARG A 45 -20.26 4.56 11.69
N SER A 46 -19.22 4.64 10.85
CA SER A 46 -17.85 4.36 11.25
C SER A 46 -17.20 5.61 11.82
N GLN A 47 -16.67 5.51 13.04
CA GLN A 47 -16.02 6.60 13.75
C GLN A 47 -14.58 6.27 14.12
N VAL A 48 -13.93 5.43 13.32
CA VAL A 48 -12.55 4.97 13.50
C VAL A 48 -11.75 5.20 12.23
N GLU A 49 -10.46 5.47 12.38
CA GLU A 49 -9.56 5.71 11.26
C GLU A 49 -8.10 5.36 11.62
N GLY A 50 -7.29 5.03 10.62
CA GLY A 50 -5.85 4.87 10.73
C GLY A 50 -5.11 6.08 10.16
N ALA A 51 -4.95 7.13 10.96
CA ALA A 51 -4.31 8.37 10.56
C ALA A 51 -2.80 8.35 10.80
N PRO A 52 -1.95 8.76 9.84
CA PRO A 52 -0.56 9.10 10.12
C PRO A 52 -0.48 10.23 11.16
N THR A 53 0.51 10.14 12.04
CA THR A 53 0.76 11.17 13.07
C THR A 53 1.60 12.33 12.53
N LEU A 54 2.28 12.14 11.39
CA LEU A 54 3.09 13.16 10.74
C LEU A 54 2.21 14.22 10.09
N ARG A 55 2.48 15.46 10.42
CA ARG A 55 1.92 16.64 9.76
C ARG A 55 2.86 17.08 8.64
N ALA A 56 2.52 16.71 7.40
CA ALA A 56 3.39 16.96 6.25
C ALA A 56 3.66 18.46 6.02
N GLU A 57 2.70 19.33 6.36
CA GLU A 57 2.82 20.79 6.27
C GLU A 57 3.91 21.39 7.16
N GLU A 58 4.38 20.66 8.15
CA GLU A 58 5.45 21.10 9.05
C GLU A 58 6.86 20.77 8.52
N VAL A 59 6.96 19.80 7.61
CA VAL A 59 8.24 19.26 7.12
C VAL A 59 8.47 19.46 5.61
N VAL A 60 7.42 19.56 4.82
CA VAL A 60 7.50 19.78 3.36
C VAL A 60 7.65 21.27 3.06
N ASP A 61 8.53 21.64 2.11
CA ASP A 61 8.72 23.03 1.66
C ASP A 61 7.38 23.65 1.24
N ARG A 62 7.12 24.87 1.70
CA ARG A 62 5.86 25.59 1.44
C ARG A 62 5.54 25.78 -0.05
N ARG A 63 6.57 25.85 -0.90
CA ARG A 63 6.38 25.97 -2.36
C ARG A 63 5.84 24.67 -2.95
N ALA A 64 6.34 23.51 -2.47
CA ALA A 64 5.82 22.20 -2.85
C ALA A 64 4.40 22.00 -2.30
N MET A 65 4.14 22.35 -1.05
CA MET A 65 2.83 22.19 -0.38
C MET A 65 1.66 22.85 -1.13
N ARG A 66 1.90 23.90 -1.90
CA ARG A 66 0.87 24.55 -2.72
C ARG A 66 0.20 23.61 -3.72
N PHE A 67 0.94 22.59 -4.17
CA PHE A 67 0.50 21.64 -5.19
C PHE A 67 0.03 20.30 -4.62
N HIS A 68 0.20 20.07 -3.31
CA HIS A 68 -0.14 18.81 -2.66
C HIS A 68 -1.55 18.82 -2.06
N GLY A 69 -2.29 17.72 -2.26
CA GLY A 69 -3.35 17.27 -1.36
C GLY A 69 -2.75 16.51 -0.17
N GLY A 70 -3.59 16.01 0.74
CA GLY A 70 -3.13 15.30 1.93
C GLY A 70 -2.26 14.08 1.61
N GLY A 71 -2.72 13.20 0.74
CA GLY A 71 -2.00 11.98 0.36
C GLY A 71 -0.66 12.28 -0.34
N THR A 72 -0.65 13.21 -1.29
CA THR A 72 0.57 13.57 -2.03
C THR A 72 1.59 14.31 -1.16
N ALA A 73 1.16 14.98 -0.10
CA ALA A 73 2.07 15.59 0.86
C ALA A 73 2.85 14.51 1.66
N TRP A 74 2.18 13.45 2.11
CA TRP A 74 2.86 12.30 2.71
C TRP A 74 3.75 11.56 1.69
N ASN A 75 3.31 11.49 0.43
CA ASN A 75 4.10 10.91 -0.66
C ASN A 75 5.43 11.64 -0.87
N HIS A 76 5.42 12.98 -0.73
CA HIS A 76 6.64 13.80 -0.75
C HIS A 76 7.61 13.40 0.36
N VAL A 77 7.12 13.27 1.59
CA VAL A 77 7.94 12.84 2.73
C VAL A 77 8.51 11.42 2.52
N ALA A 78 7.67 10.48 2.07
CA ALA A 78 8.11 9.12 1.78
C ALA A 78 9.16 9.09 0.65
N MET A 79 9.03 9.96 -0.35
CA MET A 79 10.02 10.09 -1.43
C MET A 79 11.37 10.61 -0.93
N ASP A 80 11.39 11.66 -0.09
CA ASP A 80 12.62 12.15 0.55
C ASP A 80 13.32 11.04 1.33
N GLN A 81 12.57 10.28 2.14
CA GLN A 81 13.09 9.14 2.88
C GLN A 81 13.69 8.07 1.95
N ALA A 82 12.98 7.72 0.89
CA ALA A 82 13.42 6.69 -0.06
C ALA A 82 14.70 7.10 -0.80
N ILE A 83 14.83 8.37 -1.19
CA ILE A 83 16.06 8.91 -1.81
C ILE A 83 17.22 8.80 -0.84
N VAL A 84 17.05 9.26 0.40
CA VAL A 84 18.11 9.19 1.43
C VAL A 84 18.50 7.74 1.72
N ASP A 85 17.52 6.85 1.87
CA ASP A 85 17.75 5.44 2.18
C ASP A 85 18.45 4.69 1.05
N SER A 86 18.17 5.05 -0.21
CA SER A 86 18.80 4.45 -1.39
C SER A 86 20.27 4.87 -1.60
N GLY A 87 20.66 6.01 -1.04
CA GLY A 87 21.97 6.61 -1.26
C GLY A 87 22.22 7.08 -2.70
N LEU A 88 21.17 7.29 -3.50
CA LEU A 88 21.29 7.87 -4.85
C LEU A 88 21.74 9.32 -4.79
N ALA A 89 22.71 9.68 -5.62
CA ALA A 89 23.16 11.06 -5.77
C ALA A 89 22.10 11.91 -6.53
N PRO A 90 22.07 13.24 -6.34
CA PRO A 90 21.10 14.12 -6.98
C PRO A 90 21.05 14.02 -8.51
N ASP A 91 22.17 13.79 -9.17
CA ASP A 91 22.26 13.60 -10.61
C ASP A 91 21.78 12.21 -11.08
N GLU A 92 21.84 11.20 -10.21
CA GLU A 92 21.24 9.89 -10.44
C GLU A 92 19.72 9.94 -10.30
N VAL A 93 19.20 10.73 -9.36
CA VAL A 93 17.75 10.99 -9.22
C VAL A 93 17.24 11.79 -10.42
N SER A 94 17.95 12.84 -10.82
CA SER A 94 17.59 13.70 -11.97
C SER A 94 18.29 13.20 -13.26
N HIS A 95 17.92 11.99 -13.70
CA HIS A 95 18.52 11.34 -14.86
C HIS A 95 17.47 10.82 -15.84
N GLU A 96 17.76 10.75 -17.12
CA GLU A 96 16.84 10.27 -18.17
C GLU A 96 16.50 8.77 -18.02
N ARG A 97 17.36 8.00 -17.36
CA ARG A 97 17.15 6.58 -17.04
C ARG A 97 16.55 6.38 -15.62
N THR A 98 16.12 7.45 -14.94
CA THR A 98 15.42 7.42 -13.66
C THR A 98 13.99 7.90 -13.85
N GLY A 99 13.04 7.02 -13.61
CA GLY A 99 11.61 7.30 -13.77
C GLY A 99 10.82 7.21 -12.46
N ILE A 100 9.52 7.48 -12.57
CA ILE A 100 8.57 7.44 -11.46
C ILE A 100 7.21 6.93 -11.93
N ILE A 101 6.65 5.97 -11.20
CA ILE A 101 5.26 5.53 -11.32
C ILE A 101 4.65 5.50 -9.92
N MET A 102 3.81 6.49 -9.64
CA MET A 102 3.12 6.66 -8.36
C MET A 102 1.64 6.78 -8.59
N GLY A 103 0.84 6.25 -7.67
CA GLY A 103 -0.61 6.30 -7.80
C GLY A 103 -1.34 6.70 -6.52
N SER A 104 -2.63 6.89 -6.67
CA SER A 104 -3.60 7.06 -5.60
C SER A 104 -4.87 6.33 -6.01
N GLY A 105 -5.62 5.80 -5.05
CA GLY A 105 -6.92 5.17 -5.32
C GLY A 105 -7.94 6.15 -5.90
N GLY A 106 -7.81 7.42 -5.53
CA GLY A 106 -8.54 8.55 -6.09
C GLY A 106 -7.77 9.86 -5.94
N PRO A 107 -8.09 10.89 -6.76
CA PRO A 107 -7.55 12.22 -6.55
C PRO A 107 -8.04 12.80 -5.22
N SER A 108 -7.45 13.92 -4.77
CA SER A 108 -7.90 14.59 -3.55
C SER A 108 -9.37 15.00 -3.65
N THR A 109 -10.26 14.25 -2.99
CA THR A 109 -11.69 14.55 -2.90
C THR A 109 -11.92 15.84 -2.12
N ARG A 110 -11.11 16.10 -1.11
CA ARG A 110 -11.10 17.36 -0.36
C ARG A 110 -10.88 18.55 -1.28
N ALA A 111 -9.85 18.53 -2.13
CA ALA A 111 -9.55 19.62 -3.03
C ALA A 111 -10.69 19.90 -4.03
N ILE A 112 -11.37 18.85 -4.50
CA ILE A 112 -12.53 18.96 -5.41
C ILE A 112 -13.72 19.59 -4.70
N VAL A 113 -14.04 19.10 -3.49
CA VAL A 113 -15.18 19.62 -2.70
C VAL A 113 -14.93 21.07 -2.29
N GLU A 114 -13.76 21.42 -1.76
CA GLU A 114 -13.38 22.80 -1.43
C GLU A 114 -13.49 23.73 -2.64
N ALA A 115 -13.00 23.30 -3.80
CA ALA A 115 -13.10 24.10 -5.04
C ALA A 115 -14.56 24.33 -5.45
N ALA A 116 -15.39 23.29 -5.37
CA ALA A 116 -16.81 23.39 -5.67
C ALA A 116 -17.56 24.35 -4.72
N ASP A 117 -17.27 24.28 -3.42
CA ASP A 117 -17.89 25.13 -2.40
C ASP A 117 -17.45 26.59 -2.55
N ILE A 118 -16.17 26.85 -2.80
CA ILE A 118 -15.68 28.21 -3.11
C ILE A 118 -16.34 28.75 -4.36
N ALA A 119 -16.44 27.94 -5.42
CA ALA A 119 -17.06 28.36 -6.67
C ALA A 119 -18.54 28.72 -6.49
N ARG A 120 -19.31 27.94 -5.71
CA ARG A 120 -20.72 28.22 -5.39
C ARG A 120 -20.87 29.47 -4.53
N ALA A 121 -20.03 29.63 -3.51
CA ALA A 121 -20.15 30.71 -2.53
C ALA A 121 -19.57 32.04 -3.02
N LYS A 122 -18.49 32.05 -3.82
CA LYS A 122 -17.66 33.23 -4.12
C LYS A 122 -17.36 33.40 -5.62
N GLY A 123 -17.80 32.44 -6.44
CA GLY A 123 -17.53 32.41 -7.88
C GLY A 123 -16.21 31.78 -8.26
N PRO A 124 -16.07 31.24 -9.51
CA PRO A 124 -14.95 30.42 -9.95
C PRO A 124 -13.59 31.13 -9.88
N LYS A 125 -13.53 32.45 -10.03
CA LYS A 125 -12.26 33.21 -9.92
C LYS A 125 -11.62 33.13 -8.54
N ARG A 126 -12.35 32.71 -7.51
CA ARG A 126 -11.86 32.60 -6.13
C ARG A 126 -11.27 31.22 -5.77
N VAL A 127 -11.45 30.23 -6.62
CA VAL A 127 -10.88 28.87 -6.42
C VAL A 127 -9.35 28.91 -6.39
N GLY A 128 -8.73 29.76 -7.18
CA GLY A 128 -7.27 29.89 -7.27
C GLY A 128 -6.64 28.87 -8.22
N PRO A 129 -5.32 28.94 -8.43
CA PRO A 129 -4.63 28.17 -9.50
C PRO A 129 -4.20 26.78 -9.09
N PHE A 130 -4.36 26.36 -7.83
CA PHE A 130 -3.76 25.13 -7.31
C PHE A 130 -4.73 23.94 -7.24
N ALA A 131 -6.02 24.12 -7.50
CA ALA A 131 -7.00 23.04 -7.40
C ALA A 131 -6.73 21.90 -8.40
N VAL A 132 -6.38 22.25 -9.64
CA VAL A 132 -6.07 21.25 -10.68
C VAL A 132 -4.89 20.37 -10.30
N PRO A 133 -3.67 20.89 -9.97
CA PRO A 133 -2.56 20.06 -9.54
C PRO A 133 -2.87 19.15 -8.34
N LYS A 134 -3.70 19.60 -7.39
CA LYS A 134 -4.08 18.80 -6.22
C LYS A 134 -5.03 17.66 -6.53
N SER A 135 -5.87 17.81 -7.56
CA SER A 135 -6.98 16.90 -7.84
C SER A 135 -6.84 16.10 -9.14
N MET A 136 -5.86 16.41 -10.01
CA MET A 136 -5.65 15.64 -11.23
C MET A 136 -5.20 14.20 -10.93
N SER A 137 -5.63 13.24 -11.74
CA SER A 137 -5.34 11.81 -11.52
C SER A 137 -3.84 11.47 -11.50
N SER A 138 -3.02 12.29 -12.16
CA SER A 138 -1.55 12.16 -12.19
C SER A 138 -0.82 12.89 -11.07
N THR A 139 -1.53 13.49 -10.11
CA THR A 139 -0.92 14.34 -9.07
C THR A 139 0.20 13.63 -8.30
N ALA A 140 0.04 12.34 -8.01
CA ALA A 140 1.00 11.56 -7.23
C ALA A 140 2.39 11.45 -7.90
N SER A 141 2.45 11.28 -9.22
CA SER A 141 3.72 11.25 -9.96
C SER A 141 4.20 12.65 -10.35
N ALA A 142 3.28 13.52 -10.82
CA ALA A 142 3.63 14.82 -11.37
C ALA A 142 4.23 15.79 -10.33
N THR A 143 3.70 15.79 -9.10
CA THR A 143 4.24 16.64 -8.03
C THR A 143 5.65 16.25 -7.65
N LEU A 144 5.94 14.94 -7.56
CA LEU A 144 7.26 14.42 -7.21
C LEU A 144 8.26 14.56 -8.37
N SER A 145 7.87 14.19 -9.59
CA SER A 145 8.76 14.30 -10.75
C SER A 145 9.21 15.74 -10.99
N THR A 146 8.30 16.70 -10.80
CA THR A 146 8.62 18.13 -10.92
C THR A 146 9.55 18.61 -9.81
N TRP A 147 9.29 18.25 -8.57
CA TRP A 147 10.09 18.70 -7.43
C TRP A 147 11.51 18.10 -7.44
N PHE A 148 11.59 16.78 -7.60
CA PHE A 148 12.85 16.02 -7.60
C PHE A 148 13.54 16.02 -8.97
N LYS A 149 12.98 16.71 -9.98
CA LYS A 149 13.54 16.86 -11.34
C LYS A 149 13.79 15.52 -12.03
N ILE A 150 12.91 14.55 -11.85
CA ILE A 150 12.99 13.25 -12.49
C ILE A 150 12.74 13.42 -13.99
N LYS A 151 13.61 12.85 -14.84
CA LYS A 151 13.61 13.08 -16.29
C LYS A 151 13.21 11.85 -17.12
N GLY A 152 13.18 10.66 -16.51
CA GLY A 152 12.69 9.45 -17.16
C GLY A 152 11.18 9.42 -17.25
N VAL A 153 10.59 8.24 -17.41
CA VAL A 153 9.13 8.09 -17.48
C VAL A 153 8.45 8.60 -16.21
N SER A 154 7.33 9.30 -16.37
CA SER A 154 6.53 9.80 -15.26
C SER A 154 5.05 9.71 -15.59
N TYR A 155 4.32 8.86 -14.88
CA TYR A 155 2.86 8.76 -14.97
C TYR A 155 2.29 8.10 -13.71
N SER A 156 0.97 8.20 -13.53
CA SER A 156 0.26 7.57 -12.42
C SER A 156 -0.63 6.43 -12.92
N ILE A 157 -0.77 5.41 -12.09
CA ILE A 157 -1.79 4.38 -12.23
C ILE A 157 -2.80 4.59 -11.11
N SER A 158 -4.09 4.41 -11.41
CA SER A 158 -5.16 4.34 -10.43
C SER A 158 -5.97 3.06 -10.68
N SER A 159 -5.99 2.18 -9.69
CA SER A 159 -6.70 0.90 -9.73
C SER A 159 -7.22 0.54 -8.33
N ALA A 160 -7.89 1.51 -7.70
CA ALA A 160 -8.45 1.37 -6.36
C ALA A 160 -7.39 0.84 -5.36
N CYS A 161 -7.74 -0.20 -4.60
CA CYS A 161 -6.84 -0.78 -3.59
C CYS A 161 -5.60 -1.50 -4.18
N ALA A 162 -5.59 -1.84 -5.47
CA ALA A 162 -4.45 -2.47 -6.15
C ALA A 162 -3.43 -1.47 -6.71
N THR A 163 -3.70 -0.17 -6.59
CA THR A 163 -2.95 0.92 -7.21
C THR A 163 -1.44 0.80 -7.05
N SER A 164 -0.94 0.77 -5.83
CA SER A 164 0.52 0.80 -5.62
C SER A 164 1.20 -0.51 -5.98
N ASN A 165 0.54 -1.66 -5.88
CA ASN A 165 1.10 -2.91 -6.42
C ASN A 165 1.21 -2.85 -7.96
N HIS A 166 0.22 -2.28 -8.66
CA HIS A 166 0.33 -2.03 -10.09
C HIS A 166 1.44 -1.03 -10.44
N CYS A 167 1.59 0.04 -9.64
CA CYS A 167 2.68 1.01 -9.84
C CYS A 167 4.05 0.34 -9.70
N ILE A 168 4.24 -0.48 -8.65
CA ILE A 168 5.49 -1.22 -8.42
C ILE A 168 5.72 -2.24 -9.54
N GLY A 169 4.68 -2.99 -9.94
CA GLY A 169 4.76 -3.97 -11.03
C GLY A 169 5.09 -3.34 -12.37
N ALA A 170 4.45 -2.23 -12.74
CA ALA A 170 4.76 -1.50 -13.97
C ALA A 170 6.18 -0.92 -13.95
N ALA A 171 6.63 -0.38 -12.82
CA ALA A 171 8.00 0.09 -12.67
C ALA A 171 9.02 -1.04 -12.77
N TYR A 172 8.74 -2.21 -12.17
CA TYR A 172 9.52 -3.42 -12.33
C TYR A 172 9.66 -3.80 -13.82
N GLU A 173 8.57 -3.79 -14.59
CA GLU A 173 8.59 -4.10 -16.01
C GLU A 173 9.41 -3.09 -16.83
N HIS A 174 9.42 -1.81 -16.45
CA HIS A 174 10.27 -0.82 -17.11
C HIS A 174 11.75 -1.13 -16.97
N ILE A 175 12.21 -1.55 -15.79
CA ILE A 175 13.61 -1.96 -15.59
C ILE A 175 13.90 -3.28 -16.27
N LEU A 176 13.02 -4.28 -16.09
CA LEU A 176 13.14 -5.61 -16.67
C LEU A 176 13.33 -5.56 -18.21
N ASN A 177 12.65 -4.63 -18.87
CA ASN A 177 12.67 -4.43 -20.32
C ASN A 177 13.68 -3.35 -20.78
N ASP A 178 14.65 -2.99 -19.93
CA ASP A 178 15.72 -2.03 -20.23
C ASP A 178 15.26 -0.63 -20.67
N LYS A 179 14.07 -0.20 -20.21
CA LYS A 179 13.57 1.16 -20.48
C LYS A 179 14.08 2.19 -19.47
N GLN A 180 14.29 1.74 -18.22
CA GLN A 180 14.82 2.56 -17.13
C GLN A 180 15.86 1.75 -16.33
N ASP A 181 16.73 2.43 -15.57
CA ASP A 181 17.69 1.79 -14.67
C ASP A 181 17.28 1.93 -13.21
N VAL A 182 16.58 3.02 -12.89
CA VAL A 182 16.02 3.34 -11.57
C VAL A 182 14.58 3.75 -11.72
N MET A 183 13.71 3.26 -10.83
CA MET A 183 12.32 3.66 -10.77
C MET A 183 11.90 3.93 -9.33
N PHE A 184 11.31 5.09 -9.09
CA PHE A 184 10.54 5.34 -7.88
C PHE A 184 9.11 4.83 -8.09
N ALA A 185 8.64 3.96 -7.21
CA ALA A 185 7.35 3.31 -7.37
C ALA A 185 6.60 3.16 -6.06
N GLY A 186 5.30 3.30 -6.11
CA GLY A 186 4.45 3.17 -4.92
C GLY A 186 3.14 3.92 -5.04
N GLY A 187 2.69 4.47 -3.94
CA GLY A 187 1.43 5.22 -3.94
C GLY A 187 1.13 5.91 -2.62
N CYS A 188 0.10 6.71 -2.67
CA CYS A 188 -0.39 7.47 -1.54
C CYS A 188 -1.92 7.47 -1.50
N GLU A 189 -2.46 7.83 -0.33
CA GLU A 189 -3.89 8.08 -0.18
C GLU A 189 -4.14 9.18 0.83
N GLU A 190 -5.15 10.00 0.55
CA GLU A 190 -5.64 11.04 1.44
C GLU A 190 -6.53 10.44 2.54
N LEU A 191 -6.54 11.05 3.72
CA LEU A 191 -7.54 10.78 4.76
C LEU A 191 -8.37 12.05 4.96
N ASP A 192 -9.57 12.01 4.44
CA ASP A 192 -10.53 13.10 4.58
C ASP A 192 -11.97 12.55 4.61
N TRP A 193 -12.86 13.24 5.34
CA TRP A 193 -14.26 12.84 5.42
C TRP A 193 -14.95 12.78 4.06
N THR A 194 -14.53 13.60 3.10
CA THR A 194 -15.08 13.65 1.73
C THR A 194 -14.82 12.37 0.94
N LEU A 195 -13.75 11.63 1.27
CA LEU A 195 -13.51 10.29 0.74
C LEU A 195 -14.22 9.23 1.60
N SER A 196 -14.09 9.35 2.93
CA SER A 196 -14.65 8.38 3.87
C SER A 196 -16.16 8.22 3.74
N VAL A 197 -16.90 9.32 3.43
CA VAL A 197 -18.36 9.30 3.28
C VAL A 197 -18.83 8.35 2.17
N LEU A 198 -18.04 8.19 1.11
CA LEU A 198 -18.38 7.30 -0.01
C LEU A 198 -18.42 5.83 0.44
N PHE A 199 -17.49 5.42 1.28
CA PHE A 199 -17.41 4.07 1.83
C PHE A 199 -18.38 3.85 3.00
N ASP A 200 -18.60 4.87 3.84
CA ASP A 200 -19.60 4.79 4.91
C ASP A 200 -21.01 4.65 4.33
N ALA A 201 -21.30 5.39 3.26
CA ALA A 201 -22.59 5.33 2.56
C ALA A 201 -22.89 3.94 1.99
N MET A 202 -21.90 3.24 1.48
CA MET A 202 -22.08 1.88 0.96
C MET A 202 -22.04 0.78 2.05
N GLY A 203 -21.76 1.14 3.30
CA GLY A 203 -21.69 0.18 4.41
C GLY A 203 -20.45 -0.70 4.43
N ALA A 204 -19.35 -0.25 3.83
CA ALA A 204 -18.12 -1.01 3.73
C ALA A 204 -17.19 -0.85 4.95
N LEU A 205 -17.41 0.20 5.76
CA LEU A 205 -16.56 0.51 6.92
C LEU A 205 -17.03 -0.20 8.18
N SER A 206 -16.07 -0.59 9.03
CA SER A 206 -16.34 -1.11 10.37
C SER A 206 -17.04 -0.06 11.25
N SER A 207 -18.14 -0.41 11.88
CA SER A 207 -18.94 0.48 12.73
C SER A 207 -19.29 -0.10 14.10
N ALA A 208 -19.09 -1.39 14.31
CA ALA A 208 -19.40 -2.05 15.58
C ALA A 208 -18.34 -1.79 16.68
N TYR A 209 -17.18 -1.25 16.31
CA TYR A 209 -16.02 -1.11 17.21
C TYR A 209 -15.62 0.35 17.47
N ASN A 210 -16.54 1.29 17.34
CA ASN A 210 -16.28 2.72 17.57
C ASN A 210 -15.75 3.02 18.99
N ASP A 211 -16.15 2.23 19.99
CA ASP A 211 -15.72 2.38 21.38
C ASP A 211 -14.39 1.64 21.69
N THR A 212 -13.95 0.78 20.79
CA THR A 212 -12.68 0.05 20.89
C THR A 212 -11.88 0.17 19.59
N PRO A 213 -11.51 1.40 19.18
CA PRO A 213 -11.01 1.69 17.84
C PRO A 213 -9.78 0.87 17.45
N SER A 214 -8.85 0.67 18.38
CA SER A 214 -7.63 -0.12 18.13
C SER A 214 -7.91 -1.58 17.71
N ARG A 215 -9.12 -2.09 17.96
CA ARG A 215 -9.56 -3.46 17.66
C ARG A 215 -10.53 -3.56 16.49
N ALA A 216 -10.85 -2.44 15.82
CA ALA A 216 -11.86 -2.37 14.77
C ALA A 216 -11.46 -3.14 13.50
N SER A 217 -10.20 -3.11 13.12
CA SER A 217 -9.68 -3.95 12.03
C SER A 217 -9.25 -5.30 12.60
N ARG A 218 -9.89 -6.37 12.11
CA ARG A 218 -9.81 -7.71 12.70
C ARG A 218 -10.01 -8.81 11.65
N ALA A 219 -9.13 -8.80 10.63
CA ALA A 219 -9.19 -9.79 9.56
C ALA A 219 -9.23 -11.22 10.12
N TYR A 220 -10.08 -12.08 9.54
CA TYR A 220 -10.30 -13.47 9.90
C TYR A 220 -11.06 -13.71 11.22
N ASP A 221 -11.31 -12.68 12.01
CA ASP A 221 -12.19 -12.82 13.18
C ASP A 221 -13.64 -13.05 12.72
N ARG A 222 -14.35 -13.89 13.47
CA ARG A 222 -15.74 -14.23 13.20
C ARG A 222 -16.68 -13.03 13.19
N ASN A 223 -16.38 -12.01 14.00
CA ASN A 223 -17.20 -10.81 14.19
C ASN A 223 -16.66 -9.59 13.42
N ARG A 224 -15.80 -9.80 12.39
CA ARG A 224 -15.35 -8.71 11.52
C ARG A 224 -16.54 -8.11 10.77
N ASP A 225 -16.59 -6.80 10.65
CA ASP A 225 -17.77 -6.08 10.14
C ASP A 225 -17.50 -5.05 9.05
N GLY A 226 -16.26 -4.98 8.55
CA GLY A 226 -15.86 -4.03 7.53
C GLY A 226 -14.42 -3.57 7.70
N PHE A 227 -13.91 -2.82 6.75
CA PHE A 227 -12.56 -2.28 6.85
C PHE A 227 -12.52 -0.97 7.65
N VAL A 228 -11.35 -0.65 8.19
CA VAL A 228 -11.08 0.67 8.78
C VAL A 228 -10.35 1.52 7.76
N ILE A 229 -10.88 2.70 7.44
CA ILE A 229 -10.23 3.62 6.51
C ILE A 229 -8.91 4.13 7.10
N SER A 230 -7.88 4.17 6.28
CA SER A 230 -6.54 4.62 6.66
C SER A 230 -5.91 5.40 5.51
N ALA A 231 -4.74 5.96 5.73
CA ALA A 231 -4.04 6.77 4.75
C ALA A 231 -2.52 6.69 4.88
N GLY A 232 -1.84 7.46 4.05
CA GLY A 232 -0.39 7.59 4.06
C GLY A 232 0.23 7.47 2.69
N ALA A 233 1.50 7.10 2.66
CA ALA A 233 2.25 6.89 1.43
C ALA A 233 3.37 5.87 1.64
N GLY A 234 3.73 5.18 0.56
CA GLY A 234 4.88 4.30 0.50
C GLY A 234 5.61 4.46 -0.84
N VAL A 235 6.91 4.54 -0.77
CA VAL A 235 7.81 4.67 -1.94
C VAL A 235 8.91 3.63 -1.85
N LEU A 236 9.08 2.88 -2.93
CA LEU A 236 10.21 1.99 -3.14
C LEU A 236 11.12 2.56 -4.23
N VAL A 237 12.41 2.44 -4.05
CA VAL A 237 13.41 2.65 -5.10
C VAL A 237 13.74 1.30 -5.70
N LEU A 238 13.32 1.10 -6.94
CA LEU A 238 13.64 -0.07 -7.74
C LEU A 238 14.86 0.21 -8.60
N GLU A 239 15.76 -0.73 -8.69
CA GLU A 239 17.02 -0.55 -9.41
C GLU A 239 17.43 -1.82 -10.14
N ASP A 240 18.08 -1.68 -11.28
CA ASP A 240 18.78 -2.78 -11.94
C ASP A 240 19.82 -3.40 -10.99
N TYR A 241 19.81 -4.72 -10.86
CA TYR A 241 20.66 -5.43 -9.90
C TYR A 241 22.15 -5.20 -10.13
N GLU A 242 22.61 -5.27 -11.38
CA GLU A 242 24.04 -5.09 -11.67
C GLU A 242 24.51 -3.66 -11.38
N ARG A 243 23.64 -2.67 -11.65
CA ARG A 243 23.89 -1.28 -11.29
C ARG A 243 23.95 -1.10 -9.77
N ALA A 244 22.96 -1.64 -9.04
CA ALA A 244 22.92 -1.58 -7.57
C ALA A 244 24.17 -2.19 -6.94
N LYS A 245 24.57 -3.36 -7.43
CA LYS A 245 25.77 -4.06 -6.98
C LYS A 245 27.05 -3.27 -7.28
N ALA A 246 27.16 -2.70 -8.49
CA ALA A 246 28.36 -1.94 -8.90
C ALA A 246 28.60 -0.69 -8.03
N ARG A 247 27.53 -0.02 -7.55
CA ARG A 247 27.63 1.13 -6.63
C ARG A 247 27.65 0.75 -5.14
N GLY A 248 27.61 -0.55 -4.80
CA GLY A 248 27.59 -1.01 -3.42
C GLY A 248 26.30 -0.66 -2.66
N ALA A 249 25.19 -0.59 -3.36
CA ALA A 249 23.89 -0.27 -2.75
C ALA A 249 23.48 -1.31 -1.72
N ARG A 250 22.79 -0.87 -0.66
CA ARG A 250 22.01 -1.77 0.17
C ARG A 250 20.86 -2.34 -0.66
N ILE A 251 20.64 -3.65 -0.58
CA ILE A 251 19.53 -4.33 -1.24
C ILE A 251 18.63 -4.94 -0.15
N TYR A 252 17.35 -4.58 -0.19
CA TYR A 252 16.32 -5.10 0.72
C TYR A 252 15.76 -6.44 0.25
N GLY A 253 15.65 -6.62 -1.05
CA GLY A 253 15.17 -7.82 -1.71
C GLY A 253 15.09 -7.62 -3.23
N GLU A 254 14.79 -8.69 -3.95
CA GLU A 254 14.53 -8.72 -5.38
C GLU A 254 13.03 -8.84 -5.62
N ILE A 255 12.47 -8.08 -6.56
CA ILE A 255 11.14 -8.35 -7.09
C ILE A 255 11.29 -9.52 -8.06
N ALA A 256 10.81 -10.69 -7.65
CA ALA A 256 10.96 -11.93 -8.39
C ALA A 256 9.75 -12.25 -9.28
N GLY A 257 8.58 -11.69 -8.96
CA GLY A 257 7.37 -11.92 -9.70
C GLY A 257 6.34 -10.80 -9.55
N TYR A 258 5.56 -10.63 -10.60
CA TYR A 258 4.41 -9.72 -10.66
C TYR A 258 3.29 -10.37 -11.46
N GLY A 259 2.07 -10.29 -10.94
CA GLY A 259 0.85 -10.70 -11.59
C GLY A 259 -0.18 -9.57 -11.57
N ALA A 260 -0.93 -9.44 -12.65
CA ALA A 260 -2.02 -8.48 -12.78
C ALA A 260 -3.17 -9.12 -13.57
N THR A 261 -4.37 -9.10 -13.01
CA THR A 261 -5.57 -9.68 -13.64
C THR A 261 -6.81 -8.84 -13.34
N SER A 262 -7.86 -9.09 -14.12
CA SER A 262 -9.20 -8.58 -13.84
C SER A 262 -10.15 -9.76 -13.60
N ASP A 263 -11.03 -9.62 -12.60
CA ASP A 263 -12.10 -10.61 -12.37
C ASP A 263 -13.10 -10.66 -13.52
N GLY A 264 -13.43 -9.50 -14.11
CA GLY A 264 -14.47 -9.39 -15.13
C GLY A 264 -15.84 -9.86 -14.62
N HIS A 265 -16.13 -9.68 -13.33
CA HIS A 265 -17.29 -10.25 -12.67
C HIS A 265 -18.25 -9.19 -12.10
N ASP A 266 -17.86 -8.49 -11.06
CA ASP A 266 -18.68 -7.50 -10.35
C ASP A 266 -17.83 -6.28 -9.93
N MET A 267 -18.50 -5.11 -9.75
CA MET A 267 -17.79 -3.88 -9.40
C MET A 267 -17.32 -3.87 -7.94
N VAL A 268 -17.97 -4.60 -7.05
CA VAL A 268 -17.73 -4.55 -5.60
C VAL A 268 -17.37 -5.94 -5.05
N ALA A 269 -18.11 -6.98 -5.44
CA ALA A 269 -17.92 -8.33 -4.94
C ALA A 269 -16.78 -9.05 -5.67
N PRO A 270 -15.71 -9.50 -4.97
CA PRO A 270 -14.62 -10.23 -5.60
C PRO A 270 -15.07 -11.65 -6.01
N SER A 271 -14.59 -12.13 -7.17
CA SER A 271 -14.86 -13.49 -7.62
C SER A 271 -14.00 -14.54 -6.89
N GLY A 272 -12.79 -14.17 -6.49
CA GLY A 272 -11.73 -15.06 -6.00
C GLY A 272 -10.96 -15.74 -7.14
N GLU A 273 -11.57 -15.98 -8.30
CA GLU A 273 -10.92 -16.62 -9.45
C GLU A 273 -9.80 -15.75 -10.03
N GLY A 274 -10.08 -14.46 -10.24
CA GLY A 274 -9.07 -13.51 -10.73
C GLY A 274 -7.89 -13.36 -9.77
N ALA A 275 -8.14 -13.38 -8.47
CA ALA A 275 -7.09 -13.37 -7.44
C ALA A 275 -6.20 -14.63 -7.52
N ALA A 276 -6.78 -15.81 -7.65
CA ALA A 276 -6.03 -17.05 -7.82
C ALA A 276 -5.17 -17.04 -9.11
N ARG A 277 -5.74 -16.54 -10.19
CA ARG A 277 -5.04 -16.38 -11.48
C ARG A 277 -3.91 -15.37 -11.38
N CYS A 278 -4.12 -14.26 -10.64
CA CYS A 278 -3.11 -13.24 -10.38
C CYS A 278 -1.91 -13.81 -9.62
N MET A 279 -2.15 -14.53 -8.53
CA MET A 279 -1.09 -15.21 -7.78
C MET A 279 -0.33 -16.21 -8.64
N ARG A 280 -1.02 -17.04 -9.45
CA ARG A 280 -0.35 -17.98 -10.37
C ARG A 280 0.53 -17.27 -11.40
N GLN A 281 0.12 -16.11 -11.93
CA GLN A 281 0.97 -15.30 -12.82
C GLN A 281 2.22 -14.81 -12.11
N ALA A 282 2.09 -14.26 -10.90
CA ALA A 282 3.23 -13.80 -10.12
C ALA A 282 4.22 -14.92 -9.81
N LEU A 283 3.72 -16.14 -9.60
CA LEU A 283 4.51 -17.33 -9.26
C LEU A 283 5.09 -18.06 -10.48
N ALA A 284 4.68 -17.75 -11.70
CA ALA A 284 4.99 -18.53 -12.89
C ALA A 284 6.49 -18.78 -13.14
N ARG A 285 7.35 -17.90 -12.65
CA ARG A 285 8.81 -17.98 -12.82
C ARG A 285 9.56 -18.18 -11.50
N ILE A 286 8.84 -18.35 -10.40
CA ILE A 286 9.40 -18.48 -9.07
C ILE A 286 9.82 -19.94 -8.84
N LYS A 287 11.08 -20.15 -8.43
CA LYS A 287 11.64 -21.47 -8.16
C LYS A 287 11.85 -21.72 -6.66
N VAL A 288 11.76 -20.67 -5.86
CA VAL A 288 11.88 -20.77 -4.39
C VAL A 288 10.50 -20.92 -3.77
N PRO A 289 10.34 -21.66 -2.67
CA PRO A 289 9.07 -21.70 -1.95
C PRO A 289 8.73 -20.29 -1.43
N ILE A 290 7.45 -20.02 -1.25
CA ILE A 290 6.99 -18.80 -0.56
C ILE A 290 6.98 -19.08 0.93
N ASP A 291 7.65 -18.25 1.72
CA ASP A 291 7.77 -18.42 3.18
C ASP A 291 6.73 -17.60 3.95
N TYR A 292 6.09 -16.62 3.30
CA TYR A 292 5.14 -15.71 3.92
C TYR A 292 4.16 -15.11 2.90
N ILE A 293 2.89 -14.99 3.27
CA ILE A 293 1.86 -14.28 2.51
C ILE A 293 1.38 -13.07 3.32
N ASN A 294 1.55 -11.86 2.74
CA ASN A 294 0.84 -10.66 3.16
C ASN A 294 -0.44 -10.57 2.32
N PRO A 295 -1.61 -10.90 2.88
CA PRO A 295 -2.86 -10.92 2.15
C PRO A 295 -3.44 -9.51 2.01
N HIS A 296 -4.39 -9.37 1.11
CA HIS A 296 -5.21 -8.16 1.03
C HIS A 296 -6.08 -7.98 2.28
N ALA A 297 -6.74 -9.01 2.73
CA ALA A 297 -7.45 -9.18 4.00
C ALA A 297 -7.90 -7.89 4.70
N THR A 298 -9.00 -7.31 4.23
CA THR A 298 -9.46 -5.99 4.66
C THR A 298 -10.31 -6.00 5.92
N SER A 299 -10.52 -7.14 6.56
CA SER A 299 -11.49 -7.30 7.68
C SER A 299 -12.95 -7.21 7.23
N THR A 300 -13.22 -7.55 5.98
CA THR A 300 -14.59 -7.62 5.45
C THR A 300 -15.08 -9.07 5.41
N PRO A 301 -16.36 -9.33 5.71
CA PRO A 301 -16.89 -10.70 5.73
C PRO A 301 -16.68 -11.44 4.41
N VAL A 302 -16.96 -10.80 3.28
CA VAL A 302 -16.88 -11.42 1.95
C VAL A 302 -15.45 -11.41 1.41
N GLY A 303 -14.73 -10.28 1.57
CA GLY A 303 -13.38 -10.11 1.00
C GLY A 303 -12.38 -11.11 1.56
N ASP A 304 -12.32 -11.24 2.88
CA ASP A 304 -11.40 -12.16 3.56
C ASP A 304 -11.68 -13.62 3.14
N LEU A 305 -12.96 -14.00 3.03
CA LEU A 305 -13.35 -15.35 2.63
C LEU A 305 -12.91 -15.65 1.18
N LYS A 306 -13.19 -14.74 0.25
CA LYS A 306 -12.86 -14.94 -1.17
C LYS A 306 -11.35 -14.99 -1.42
N GLU A 307 -10.58 -14.20 -0.70
CA GLU A 307 -9.13 -14.26 -0.79
C GLU A 307 -8.56 -15.57 -0.23
N ILE A 308 -9.04 -16.04 0.91
CA ILE A 308 -8.62 -17.33 1.47
C ILE A 308 -9.01 -18.48 0.55
N GLU A 309 -10.19 -18.48 -0.08
CA GLU A 309 -10.56 -19.45 -1.10
C GLU A 309 -9.54 -19.46 -2.27
N ALA A 310 -9.11 -18.26 -2.71
CA ALA A 310 -8.10 -18.12 -3.77
C ALA A 310 -6.71 -18.62 -3.33
N ILE A 311 -6.28 -18.27 -2.12
CA ILE A 311 -5.00 -18.74 -1.56
C ILE A 311 -5.01 -20.27 -1.44
N ARG A 312 -6.10 -20.86 -0.95
CA ARG A 312 -6.28 -22.32 -0.85
C ARG A 312 -6.18 -23.02 -2.22
N GLN A 313 -6.71 -22.41 -3.28
CA GLN A 313 -6.60 -22.93 -4.65
C GLN A 313 -5.17 -22.90 -5.20
N VAL A 314 -4.32 -22.01 -4.71
CA VAL A 314 -2.94 -21.83 -5.20
C VAL A 314 -1.93 -22.60 -4.37
N PHE A 315 -2.07 -22.59 -3.05
CA PHE A 315 -1.09 -23.12 -2.11
C PHE A 315 -1.57 -24.35 -1.33
N GLY A 316 -2.87 -24.68 -1.41
CA GLY A 316 -3.46 -25.69 -0.53
C GLY A 316 -3.84 -25.13 0.84
N SER A 317 -3.90 -25.98 1.84
CA SER A 317 -4.22 -25.66 3.23
C SER A 317 -3.20 -26.26 4.18
N ASP A 318 -3.35 -25.96 5.48
CA ASP A 318 -2.50 -26.47 6.56
C ASP A 318 -0.99 -26.27 6.28
N GLU A 319 -0.19 -27.34 6.40
CA GLU A 319 1.26 -27.29 6.24
C GLU A 319 1.75 -26.96 4.81
N SER A 320 0.89 -27.14 3.81
CA SER A 320 1.25 -26.83 2.41
C SER A 320 1.18 -25.34 2.10
N CYS A 321 0.37 -24.58 2.84
CA CYS A 321 0.20 -23.15 2.66
C CYS A 321 1.21 -22.37 3.50
N PRO A 322 1.87 -21.33 2.93
CA PRO A 322 2.74 -20.45 3.71
C PRO A 322 1.98 -19.73 4.84
N PRO A 323 2.65 -19.36 5.94
CA PRO A 323 2.06 -18.51 6.98
C PRO A 323 1.43 -17.24 6.41
N ILE A 324 0.22 -16.92 6.88
CA ILE A 324 -0.57 -15.76 6.45
C ILE A 324 -0.68 -14.77 7.61
N SER A 325 -0.31 -13.52 7.39
CA SER A 325 -0.46 -12.46 8.39
C SER A 325 -1.03 -11.19 7.78
N ALA A 326 -2.21 -10.81 8.25
CA ALA A 326 -2.96 -9.63 7.78
C ALA A 326 -2.52 -8.35 8.52
N THR A 327 -1.57 -7.62 7.96
CA THR A 327 -1.06 -6.38 8.55
C THR A 327 -2.11 -5.27 8.67
N LYS A 328 -3.17 -5.31 7.85
CA LYS A 328 -4.29 -4.36 7.95
C LYS A 328 -5.04 -4.43 9.28
N SER A 329 -4.91 -5.52 10.03
CA SER A 329 -5.44 -5.59 11.40
C SER A 329 -4.79 -4.56 12.34
N LEU A 330 -3.57 -4.14 12.05
CA LEU A 330 -2.86 -3.09 12.80
C LEU A 330 -3.00 -1.70 12.14
N THR A 331 -3.03 -1.64 10.81
CA THR A 331 -2.85 -0.40 10.07
C THR A 331 -4.14 0.21 9.55
N GLY A 332 -5.23 -0.55 9.46
CA GLY A 332 -6.35 -0.21 8.61
C GLY A 332 -5.99 -0.36 7.13
N HIS A 333 -6.90 0.09 6.26
CA HIS A 333 -6.77 -0.02 4.81
C HIS A 333 -6.49 1.35 4.20
N SER A 334 -5.27 1.59 3.77
CA SER A 334 -4.81 2.84 3.15
C SER A 334 -5.01 2.88 1.63
N GLN A 335 -5.92 2.08 1.10
CA GLN A 335 -6.42 2.08 -0.29
C GLN A 335 -5.28 2.09 -1.32
N GLY A 336 -5.11 3.21 -2.08
CA GLY A 336 -4.08 3.30 -3.10
C GLY A 336 -2.64 3.24 -2.59
N ALA A 337 -2.40 3.53 -1.31
CA ALA A 337 -1.11 3.39 -0.66
C ALA A 337 -0.84 1.97 -0.15
N THR A 338 -1.88 1.14 0.02
CA THR A 338 -1.79 -0.10 0.81
C THR A 338 -0.77 -1.09 0.26
N GLY A 339 -0.70 -1.28 -1.06
CA GLY A 339 0.25 -2.22 -1.65
C GLY A 339 1.72 -1.82 -1.42
N ALA A 340 2.03 -0.53 -1.47
CA ALA A 340 3.37 -0.03 -1.15
C ALA A 340 3.69 -0.18 0.33
N HIS A 341 2.74 0.09 1.22
CA HIS A 341 2.90 -0.17 2.65
C HIS A 341 3.20 -1.64 2.92
N GLU A 342 2.42 -2.55 2.35
CA GLU A 342 2.55 -4.00 2.58
C GLU A 342 3.80 -4.58 1.90
N ALA A 343 4.24 -4.04 0.78
CA ALA A 343 5.54 -4.35 0.19
C ALA A 343 6.68 -3.99 1.15
N ILE A 344 6.63 -2.79 1.73
CA ILE A 344 7.62 -2.33 2.72
C ILE A 344 7.55 -3.19 4.00
N TYR A 345 6.35 -3.49 4.53
CA TYR A 345 6.19 -4.36 5.70
C TYR A 345 6.79 -5.75 5.46
N SER A 346 6.51 -6.34 4.30
CA SER A 346 7.06 -7.65 3.92
C SER A 346 8.58 -7.64 3.86
N LEU A 347 9.18 -6.64 3.23
CA LEU A 347 10.64 -6.48 3.16
C LEU A 347 11.28 -6.23 4.53
N LEU A 348 10.61 -5.46 5.41
CA LEU A 348 11.08 -5.23 6.77
C LEU A 348 11.01 -6.51 7.62
N MET A 349 9.94 -7.29 7.52
CA MET A 349 9.82 -8.58 8.20
C MET A 349 10.85 -9.60 7.70
N MET A 350 11.06 -9.69 6.38
CA MET A 350 12.12 -10.52 5.78
C MET A 350 13.49 -10.15 6.33
N ARG A 351 13.80 -8.87 6.39
CA ARG A 351 15.09 -8.37 6.86
C ARG A 351 15.32 -8.60 8.35
N ASN A 352 14.28 -8.46 9.18
CA ASN A 352 14.39 -8.53 10.64
C ASN A 352 14.02 -9.91 11.20
N GLY A 353 13.65 -10.88 10.37
CA GLY A 353 13.42 -12.27 10.75
C GLY A 353 12.21 -12.47 11.68
N PHE A 354 11.10 -11.82 11.40
CA PHE A 354 9.85 -12.02 12.14
C PHE A 354 8.63 -11.97 11.22
N ILE A 355 7.50 -12.51 11.70
CA ILE A 355 6.18 -12.32 11.11
C ILE A 355 5.27 -11.75 12.20
N CYS A 356 4.69 -10.58 11.96
CA CYS A 356 3.71 -9.99 12.87
C CYS A 356 2.41 -10.82 12.87
N GLU A 357 1.60 -10.67 13.92
CA GLU A 357 0.32 -11.34 13.99
C GLU A 357 -0.74 -10.71 13.07
N SER A 358 -1.72 -11.52 12.61
CA SER A 358 -3.05 -11.05 12.24
C SER A 358 -3.77 -10.70 13.54
N ALA A 359 -3.69 -9.44 13.95
CA ALA A 359 -4.13 -9.00 15.27
C ALA A 359 -5.66 -9.04 15.44
N HIS A 360 -6.12 -9.04 16.70
CA HIS A 360 -7.51 -8.87 17.11
C HIS A 360 -8.44 -10.03 16.72
N ILE A 361 -7.94 -11.23 16.53
CA ILE A 361 -8.74 -12.44 16.34
C ILE A 361 -9.12 -12.99 17.73
N ASP A 362 -10.28 -12.62 18.22
CA ASP A 362 -10.83 -13.17 19.47
C ASP A 362 -11.37 -14.58 19.24
N GLU A 363 -12.12 -14.75 18.14
CA GLU A 363 -12.65 -16.03 17.69
C GLU A 363 -12.38 -16.16 16.18
N LEU A 364 -11.51 -17.14 15.82
CA LEU A 364 -11.24 -17.39 14.41
C LEU A 364 -12.55 -17.87 13.72
N ASP A 365 -12.88 -17.25 12.59
CA ASP A 365 -14.01 -17.72 11.78
C ASP A 365 -13.76 -19.16 11.34
N PRO A 366 -14.68 -20.10 11.58
CA PRO A 366 -14.53 -21.51 11.22
C PRO A 366 -14.16 -21.76 9.74
N ALA A 367 -14.50 -20.84 8.84
CA ALA A 367 -14.16 -20.92 7.42
C ALA A 367 -12.63 -20.88 7.16
N PHE A 368 -11.86 -20.47 8.15
CA PHE A 368 -10.39 -20.31 8.05
C PHE A 368 -9.62 -21.30 8.94
N SER A 369 -10.31 -22.27 9.55
CA SER A 369 -9.73 -23.19 10.55
C SER A 369 -8.62 -24.08 10.01
N ASP A 370 -8.59 -24.33 8.69
CA ASP A 370 -7.59 -25.09 7.96
C ASP A 370 -6.45 -24.25 7.36
N MET A 371 -6.38 -22.95 7.70
CA MET A 371 -5.39 -22.05 7.12
C MET A 371 -4.37 -21.61 8.16
N PRO A 372 -3.07 -21.50 7.79
CA PRO A 372 -1.98 -21.17 8.71
C PRO A 372 -1.94 -19.67 9.04
N ILE A 373 -3.03 -19.13 9.57
CA ILE A 373 -3.12 -17.74 9.99
C ILE A 373 -2.26 -17.52 11.24
N VAL A 374 -1.34 -16.56 11.13
CA VAL A 374 -0.44 -16.20 12.23
C VAL A 374 -1.21 -15.36 13.24
N ARG A 375 -1.53 -15.92 14.40
CA ARG A 375 -2.29 -15.27 15.48
C ARG A 375 -1.40 -14.71 16.59
N GLU A 376 -0.16 -15.12 16.62
CA GLU A 376 0.87 -14.64 17.53
C GLU A 376 2.14 -14.37 16.73
N ARG A 377 2.86 -13.29 17.05
CA ARG A 377 4.12 -12.95 16.36
C ARG A 377 5.09 -14.14 16.40
N ARG A 378 5.74 -14.38 15.27
CA ARG A 378 6.80 -15.38 15.13
C ARG A 378 8.14 -14.67 14.99
N ASP A 379 9.07 -14.92 15.90
CA ASP A 379 10.42 -14.38 15.88
C ASP A 379 11.43 -15.41 15.39
N ASN A 380 12.62 -14.94 14.98
CA ASN A 380 13.73 -15.78 14.51
C ASN A 380 13.36 -16.68 13.33
N VAL A 381 12.49 -16.18 12.44
CA VAL A 381 12.11 -16.89 11.21
C VAL A 381 12.99 -16.47 10.04
N LEU A 382 13.42 -17.44 9.25
CA LEU A 382 14.14 -17.16 7.99
C LEU A 382 13.11 -17.02 6.87
N LEU A 383 12.82 -15.78 6.49
CA LEU A 383 11.94 -15.46 5.36
C LEU A 383 12.79 -15.18 4.12
N ARG A 384 12.91 -16.14 3.22
CA ARG A 384 13.65 -15.99 1.96
C ARG A 384 12.78 -15.35 0.87
N SER A 385 11.47 -15.44 1.00
CA SER A 385 10.50 -14.92 0.06
C SER A 385 9.20 -14.51 0.73
N ALA A 386 8.52 -13.56 0.12
CA ALA A 386 7.19 -13.12 0.54
C ALA A 386 6.32 -12.83 -0.69
N LEU A 387 5.04 -13.14 -0.58
CA LEU A 387 4.03 -12.78 -1.56
C LEU A 387 3.10 -11.72 -0.95
N SER A 388 2.81 -10.65 -1.69
CA SER A 388 1.93 -9.57 -1.26
C SER A 388 0.80 -9.37 -2.26
N ASN A 389 -0.44 -9.44 -1.78
CA ASN A 389 -1.67 -9.29 -2.56
C ASN A 389 -2.32 -7.92 -2.36
N SER A 390 -2.81 -7.34 -3.43
CA SER A 390 -3.71 -6.18 -3.40
C SER A 390 -4.83 -6.37 -4.40
N PHE A 391 -6.07 -6.37 -3.92
CA PHE A 391 -7.27 -6.59 -4.72
C PHE A 391 -8.22 -5.41 -4.55
N GLY A 392 -8.67 -4.81 -5.66
CA GLY A 392 -9.44 -3.57 -5.65
C GLY A 392 -10.85 -3.72 -6.20
N PHE A 393 -11.72 -2.80 -5.84
CA PHE A 393 -13.03 -2.65 -6.49
C PHE A 393 -12.87 -2.54 -8.00
N GLY A 394 -13.84 -3.07 -8.74
CA GLY A 394 -13.74 -3.29 -10.18
C GLY A 394 -13.08 -4.63 -10.54
N GLY A 395 -12.78 -5.48 -9.55
CA GLY A 395 -12.14 -6.78 -9.75
C GLY A 395 -10.70 -6.67 -10.24
N THR A 396 -10.00 -5.60 -9.90
CA THR A 396 -8.61 -5.39 -10.29
C THR A 396 -7.67 -6.01 -9.27
N ASN A 397 -6.79 -6.91 -9.70
CA ASN A 397 -5.93 -7.72 -8.85
C ASN A 397 -4.47 -7.49 -9.21
N ALA A 398 -3.62 -7.35 -8.19
CA ALA A 398 -2.18 -7.28 -8.33
C ALA A 398 -1.48 -8.08 -7.23
N THR A 399 -0.50 -8.89 -7.60
CA THR A 399 0.33 -9.69 -6.70
C THR A 399 1.79 -9.43 -6.98
N LEU A 400 2.57 -9.17 -5.93
CA LEU A 400 4.02 -9.04 -5.99
C LEU A 400 4.68 -10.20 -5.24
N VAL A 401 5.81 -10.67 -5.73
CA VAL A 401 6.67 -11.63 -5.03
C VAL A 401 8.04 -11.02 -4.82
N PHE A 402 8.46 -10.98 -3.57
CA PHE A 402 9.79 -10.56 -3.15
C PHE A 402 10.61 -11.78 -2.74
N LYS A 403 11.92 -11.75 -2.97
CA LYS A 403 12.84 -12.76 -2.46
C LYS A 403 14.18 -12.15 -2.04
N HIS A 404 14.94 -12.84 -1.23
CA HIS A 404 16.34 -12.53 -1.01
C HIS A 404 17.13 -12.67 -2.32
N VAL A 405 18.14 -11.82 -2.49
CA VAL A 405 18.96 -11.78 -3.72
C VAL A 405 19.69 -13.08 -3.96
N ASP A 406 20.05 -13.78 -2.89
CA ASP A 406 20.81 -15.04 -2.90
C ASP A 406 19.90 -16.28 -2.77
N ALA A 407 18.58 -16.11 -2.80
CA ALA A 407 17.61 -17.19 -2.71
C ALA A 407 17.22 -17.75 -4.08
#